data_4e5b1adf0dac6a84c42b8d4395fdb81b
#
_entry.id   4e5b1adf0dac6a84c42b8d4395fdb81b
#
_cell.length_a   1.000
_cell.length_b   1.000
_cell.length_c   1.000
_cell.angle_alpha   90.00
_cell.angle_beta   90.00
_cell.angle_gamma   90.00
#
_symmetry.space_group_name_H-M   'P 1'
#
loop_
_entity.id
_entity.type
_entity.pdbx_description
1 polymer ?
#
loop_
_entity_poly.entity_id
_entity_poly.type
_entity_poly.pdbx_seq_one_letter_code
_entity_poly.pdbx_strand_id
1 'polypeptide(L)'
;MPLHNLTRFPRLEFIGAPTPLEYLPRFSDYLGREIFIKRDDVTPMAMGGNKLRKLEFLAADALREGADTLITAGAIQSNHVRQTAAVAAKLGLHCVALLENPIGTTAENYLTNGNRLLLDLFNTQIEMCDALTDPNAQLEELATRVEAQGFRPYVIPVGGSNALGALGYVESALEIAQQCEGAVNISSVVVASGSAGTHAGLAVGLEHLMPESELIGVTVSRSVADQLPKVVNLQQAIAKELELTASAEILLWDDYFAPGYGVPNDEGMEAVKLLARLEGILLDPVYTGKAMAGLIDGISQKRFKDEGPILFIHTAGAPALFAYHPHV
;
A
#
# COMPACT_ATOMS: atom_id res chain seq x y z
N MET A 1 -1.93 -13.68 -23.36
CA MET A 1 -2.13 -13.40 -21.92
C MET A 1 -2.98 -12.15 -21.81
N PRO A 2 -3.97 -12.09 -20.92
CA PRO A 2 -4.88 -10.94 -20.84
C PRO A 2 -4.17 -9.63 -20.44
N LEU A 3 -3.02 -9.69 -19.78
CA LEU A 3 -2.26 -8.52 -19.32
C LEU A 3 -1.04 -8.19 -20.19
N HIS A 4 -1.00 -8.58 -21.47
CA HIS A 4 0.15 -8.31 -22.35
C HIS A 4 0.47 -6.82 -22.51
N ASN A 5 -0.53 -5.95 -22.41
CA ASN A 5 -0.34 -4.50 -22.51
C ASN A 5 0.48 -3.90 -21.35
N LEU A 6 0.62 -4.62 -20.24
CA LEU A 6 1.44 -4.17 -19.11
C LEU A 6 2.92 -3.96 -19.52
N THR A 7 3.42 -4.74 -20.49
CA THR A 7 4.80 -4.64 -20.98
C THR A 7 5.09 -3.36 -21.78
N ARG A 8 4.06 -2.59 -22.16
CA ARG A 8 4.21 -1.29 -22.84
C ARG A 8 4.70 -0.19 -21.90
N PHE A 9 4.53 -0.37 -20.59
CA PHE A 9 4.88 0.64 -19.61
C PHE A 9 6.31 0.42 -19.11
N PRO A 10 7.22 1.39 -19.31
CA PRO A 10 8.55 1.32 -18.75
C PRO A 10 8.52 1.19 -17.24
N ARG A 11 9.38 0.33 -16.69
CA ARG A 11 9.56 0.20 -15.24
C ARG A 11 11.02 0.00 -14.90
N LEU A 12 11.38 0.37 -13.68
CA LEU A 12 12.66 0.05 -13.07
C LEU A 12 12.55 -1.28 -12.30
N GLU A 13 13.64 -1.99 -12.20
CA GLU A 13 13.69 -3.23 -11.43
C GLU A 13 14.30 -2.98 -10.04
N PHE A 14 13.47 -2.62 -9.08
CA PHE A 14 13.90 -2.49 -7.69
C PHE A 14 13.70 -3.79 -6.90
N ILE A 15 12.66 -4.55 -7.21
CA ILE A 15 12.26 -5.75 -6.47
C ILE A 15 13.06 -6.96 -6.93
N GLY A 16 13.29 -7.12 -8.22
CA GLY A 16 14.20 -8.10 -8.83
C GLY A 16 13.69 -9.55 -8.88
N ALA A 17 12.81 -9.96 -7.96
CA ALA A 17 12.21 -11.30 -7.90
C ALA A 17 10.81 -11.24 -7.28
N PRO A 18 9.91 -12.19 -7.58
CA PRO A 18 8.62 -12.28 -6.92
C PRO A 18 8.76 -12.33 -5.40
N THR A 19 7.95 -11.53 -4.69
CA THR A 19 7.94 -11.60 -3.22
C THR A 19 7.35 -12.95 -2.77
N PRO A 20 7.76 -13.49 -1.60
CA PRO A 20 7.26 -14.77 -1.13
C PRO A 20 5.74 -14.79 -0.97
N LEU A 21 5.14 -15.94 -1.31
CA LEU A 21 3.79 -16.32 -0.94
C LEU A 21 3.92 -17.51 0.00
N GLU A 22 3.57 -17.33 1.27
CA GLU A 22 3.86 -18.26 2.34
C GLU A 22 2.57 -18.77 2.98
N TYR A 23 2.53 -20.07 3.31
CA TYR A 23 1.49 -20.62 4.19
C TYR A 23 1.82 -20.30 5.65
N LEU A 24 0.82 -19.95 6.45
CA LEU A 24 0.95 -19.60 7.85
C LEU A 24 0.40 -20.72 8.74
N PRO A 25 1.19 -21.75 9.10
CA PRO A 25 0.66 -22.97 9.71
C PRO A 25 0.04 -22.75 11.09
N ARG A 26 0.73 -22.03 11.98
CA ARG A 26 0.26 -21.80 13.36
C ARG A 26 -0.92 -20.81 13.39
N PHE A 27 -0.92 -19.82 12.50
CA PHE A 27 -2.00 -18.87 12.37
C PHE A 27 -3.24 -19.53 11.76
N SER A 28 -3.05 -20.42 10.78
CA SER A 28 -4.11 -21.23 10.18
C SER A 28 -4.75 -22.17 11.20
N ASP A 29 -3.93 -22.88 11.98
CA ASP A 29 -4.42 -23.76 13.06
C ASP A 29 -5.22 -22.97 14.11
N TYR A 30 -4.76 -21.78 14.47
CA TYR A 30 -5.43 -20.92 15.45
C TYR A 30 -6.82 -20.45 14.94
N LEU A 31 -6.92 -20.09 13.66
CA LEU A 31 -8.16 -19.59 13.06
C LEU A 31 -9.08 -20.69 12.54
N GLY A 32 -8.57 -21.94 12.42
CA GLY A 32 -9.31 -23.04 11.80
C GLY A 32 -9.55 -22.84 10.30
N ARG A 33 -8.66 -22.11 9.62
CA ARG A 33 -8.77 -21.73 8.21
C ARG A 33 -7.38 -21.67 7.57
N GLU A 34 -7.22 -22.15 6.34
CA GLU A 34 -5.96 -22.01 5.61
C GLU A 34 -5.67 -20.55 5.27
N ILE A 35 -4.58 -20.00 5.83
CA ILE A 35 -4.16 -18.63 5.62
C ILE A 35 -2.79 -18.62 4.94
N PHE A 36 -2.72 -17.89 3.85
CA PHE A 36 -1.50 -17.57 3.13
C PHE A 36 -1.21 -16.07 3.25
N ILE A 37 0.06 -15.69 3.08
CA ILE A 37 0.49 -14.30 3.12
C ILE A 37 1.40 -13.98 1.93
N LYS A 38 1.11 -12.88 1.23
CA LYS A 38 2.00 -12.30 0.20
C LYS A 38 2.89 -11.27 0.85
N ARG A 39 4.20 -11.51 0.84
CA ARG A 39 5.21 -10.82 1.64
C ARG A 39 5.77 -9.57 0.94
N ASP A 40 4.94 -8.56 0.66
CA ASP A 40 5.44 -7.29 0.13
C ASP A 40 6.14 -6.42 1.21
N ASP A 41 6.07 -6.85 2.46
CA ASP A 41 6.85 -6.30 3.57
C ASP A 41 8.36 -6.56 3.46
N VAL A 42 8.78 -7.56 2.69
CA VAL A 42 10.19 -7.90 2.49
C VAL A 42 10.75 -7.42 1.13
N THR A 43 10.07 -6.50 0.45
CA THR A 43 10.67 -5.83 -0.72
C THR A 43 11.98 -5.14 -0.32
N PRO A 44 13.01 -5.09 -1.22
CA PRO A 44 14.40 -4.92 -0.78
C PRO A 44 14.85 -3.50 -0.42
N MET A 45 13.95 -2.50 -0.35
CA MET A 45 14.34 -1.12 -0.08
C MET A 45 13.66 -0.53 1.15
N ALA A 46 14.44 0.11 2.00
CA ALA A 46 13.98 0.94 3.11
C ALA A 46 12.95 0.22 4.00
N MET A 47 13.26 -0.99 4.45
CA MET A 47 12.40 -1.85 5.28
C MET A 47 11.12 -2.32 4.59
N GLY A 48 11.12 -2.41 3.28
CA GLY A 48 10.06 -3.00 2.49
C GLY A 48 8.76 -2.20 2.35
N GLY A 49 7.87 -2.71 1.54
CA GLY A 49 6.52 -2.18 1.40
C GLY A 49 5.97 -2.15 -0.03
N ASN A 50 4.66 -2.06 -0.09
CA ASN A 50 3.87 -2.08 -1.33
C ASN A 50 4.15 -0.90 -2.28
N LYS A 51 4.68 0.20 -1.76
CA LYS A 51 4.92 1.40 -2.57
C LYS A 51 6.05 1.19 -3.57
N LEU A 52 6.99 0.30 -3.28
CA LEU A 52 8.10 0.01 -4.18
C LEU A 52 7.60 -0.52 -5.54
N ARG A 53 6.55 -1.36 -5.56
CA ARG A 53 5.92 -1.83 -6.80
C ARG A 53 5.38 -0.68 -7.66
N LYS A 54 4.77 0.31 -7.03
CA LYS A 54 4.24 1.50 -7.70
C LYS A 54 5.36 2.41 -8.19
N LEU A 55 6.40 2.55 -7.38
CA LEU A 55 7.56 3.39 -7.67
C LEU A 55 8.43 2.84 -8.81
N GLU A 56 8.40 1.54 -9.09
CA GLU A 56 9.04 0.99 -10.30
C GLU A 56 8.52 1.65 -11.58
N PHE A 57 7.23 1.90 -11.66
CA PHE A 57 6.60 2.58 -12.81
C PHE A 57 6.72 4.11 -12.72
N LEU A 58 6.41 4.69 -11.57
CA LEU A 58 6.42 6.14 -11.39
C LEU A 58 7.83 6.75 -11.51
N ALA A 59 8.84 6.07 -10.97
CA ALA A 59 10.21 6.54 -11.08
C ALA A 59 10.77 6.36 -12.51
N ALA A 60 10.37 5.31 -13.22
CA ALA A 60 10.71 5.16 -14.65
C ALA A 60 10.15 6.31 -15.47
N ASP A 61 8.91 6.71 -15.20
CA ASP A 61 8.26 7.84 -15.87
C ASP A 61 8.94 9.17 -15.52
N ALA A 62 9.25 9.38 -14.25
CA ALA A 62 9.99 10.57 -13.80
C ALA A 62 11.34 10.72 -14.52
N LEU A 63 12.11 9.63 -14.64
CA LEU A 63 13.39 9.66 -15.37
C LEU A 63 13.19 9.92 -16.87
N ARG A 64 12.15 9.35 -17.48
CA ARG A 64 11.81 9.60 -18.89
C ARG A 64 11.49 11.06 -19.13
N GLU A 65 10.82 11.72 -18.19
CA GLU A 65 10.51 13.16 -18.26
C GLU A 65 11.70 14.05 -17.90
N GLY A 66 12.85 13.47 -17.52
CA GLY A 66 14.06 14.20 -17.18
C GLY A 66 13.99 14.89 -15.82
N ALA A 67 13.16 14.41 -14.90
CA ALA A 67 13.07 14.94 -13.55
C ALA A 67 14.38 14.73 -12.77
N ASP A 68 14.69 15.69 -11.92
CA ASP A 68 15.80 15.61 -10.94
C ASP A 68 15.31 15.64 -9.49
N THR A 69 13.99 15.82 -9.31
CA THR A 69 13.36 15.92 -8.00
C THR A 69 12.04 15.19 -7.98
N LEU A 70 11.83 14.32 -6.99
CA LEU A 70 10.53 13.70 -6.72
C LEU A 70 9.80 14.50 -5.63
N ILE A 71 8.53 14.81 -5.89
CA ILE A 71 7.66 15.51 -4.93
C ILE A 71 6.52 14.60 -4.57
N THR A 72 6.21 14.47 -3.27
CA THR A 72 5.04 13.74 -2.80
C THR A 72 4.52 14.27 -1.47
N ALA A 73 3.40 13.72 -1.00
CA ALA A 73 2.79 14.10 0.27
C ALA A 73 2.30 12.88 1.07
N GLY A 74 2.12 13.09 2.36
CA GLY A 74 1.55 12.10 3.26
C GLY A 74 1.59 12.52 4.72
N ALA A 75 1.18 11.63 5.61
CA ALA A 75 1.35 11.81 7.04
C ALA A 75 2.84 11.76 7.43
N ILE A 76 3.18 12.31 8.60
CA ILE A 76 4.54 12.20 9.19
C ILE A 76 5.04 10.74 9.19
N GLN A 77 4.15 9.78 9.46
CA GLN A 77 4.48 8.35 9.47
C GLN A 77 4.09 7.61 8.17
N SER A 78 4.13 8.29 7.04
CA SER A 78 3.78 7.70 5.74
C SER A 78 4.82 6.71 5.25
N ASN A 79 4.40 5.46 5.03
CA ASN A 79 5.20 4.43 4.36
C ASN A 79 5.49 4.81 2.90
N HIS A 80 4.54 5.48 2.26
CA HIS A 80 4.70 5.95 0.88
C HIS A 80 5.81 6.98 0.75
N VAL A 81 5.80 8.00 1.60
CA VAL A 81 6.84 9.05 1.57
C VAL A 81 8.21 8.44 1.87
N ARG A 82 8.32 7.53 2.84
CA ARG A 82 9.57 6.81 3.14
C ARG A 82 10.12 6.10 1.89
N GLN A 83 9.31 5.32 1.20
CA GLN A 83 9.77 4.55 0.04
C GLN A 83 10.06 5.45 -1.16
N THR A 84 9.30 6.53 -1.36
CA THR A 84 9.60 7.55 -2.38
C THR A 84 10.96 8.21 -2.12
N ALA A 85 11.24 8.58 -0.88
CA ALA A 85 12.53 9.16 -0.48
C ALA A 85 13.69 8.19 -0.71
N ALA A 86 13.51 6.90 -0.38
CA ALA A 86 14.51 5.87 -0.63
C ALA A 86 14.80 5.66 -2.12
N VAL A 87 13.77 5.67 -2.96
CA VAL A 87 13.90 5.57 -4.42
C VAL A 87 14.62 6.80 -4.97
N ALA A 88 14.26 8.00 -4.54
CA ALA A 88 14.95 9.22 -4.93
C ALA A 88 16.45 9.15 -4.57
N ALA A 89 16.78 8.77 -3.33
CA ALA A 89 18.16 8.60 -2.89
C ALA A 89 18.93 7.59 -3.75
N LYS A 90 18.31 6.43 -4.05
CA LYS A 90 18.93 5.39 -4.90
C LYS A 90 19.21 5.88 -6.31
N LEU A 91 18.35 6.73 -6.86
CA LEU A 91 18.47 7.26 -8.23
C LEU A 91 19.32 8.54 -8.31
N GLY A 92 19.79 9.08 -7.18
CA GLY A 92 20.50 10.35 -7.12
C GLY A 92 19.60 11.57 -7.39
N LEU A 93 18.32 11.46 -7.14
CA LEU A 93 17.33 12.52 -7.27
C LEU A 93 17.12 13.22 -5.92
N HIS A 94 16.71 14.49 -5.97
CA HIS A 94 16.18 15.16 -4.80
C HIS A 94 14.80 14.62 -4.43
N CYS A 95 14.44 14.75 -3.15
CA CYS A 95 13.08 14.42 -2.68
C CYS A 95 12.55 15.55 -1.82
N VAL A 96 11.35 16.03 -2.14
CA VAL A 96 10.62 17.03 -1.36
C VAL A 96 9.29 16.42 -0.92
N ALA A 97 9.01 16.42 0.36
CA ALA A 97 7.82 15.84 0.96
C ALA A 97 6.98 16.88 1.70
N LEU A 98 5.71 16.98 1.33
CA LEU A 98 4.71 17.74 2.08
C LEU A 98 4.06 16.82 3.12
N LEU A 99 4.24 17.11 4.40
CA LEU A 99 3.79 16.25 5.49
C LEU A 99 2.71 16.93 6.35
N GLU A 100 1.73 16.12 6.78
CA GLU A 100 0.76 16.52 7.79
C GLU A 100 0.87 15.67 9.06
N ASN A 101 0.38 16.20 10.18
CA ASN A 101 0.17 15.45 11.42
C ASN A 101 -1.32 15.12 11.59
N PRO A 102 -1.84 14.04 10.97
CA PRO A 102 -3.28 13.80 10.88
C PRO A 102 -3.92 13.47 12.22
N ILE A 103 -3.15 13.05 13.21
CA ILE A 103 -3.65 12.71 14.56
C ILE A 103 -3.41 13.81 15.58
N GLY A 104 -2.77 14.91 15.19
CA GLY A 104 -2.53 16.08 16.05
C GLY A 104 -1.69 15.78 17.30
N THR A 105 -0.89 14.69 17.29
CA THR A 105 -0.10 14.27 18.46
C THR A 105 1.13 15.11 18.66
N THR A 106 1.54 15.28 19.91
CA THR A 106 2.81 15.89 20.32
C THR A 106 3.82 14.84 20.80
N ALA A 107 3.50 13.54 20.67
CA ALA A 107 4.38 12.47 21.09
C ALA A 107 5.69 12.46 20.31
N GLU A 108 6.81 12.55 21.02
CA GLU A 108 8.15 12.67 20.44
C GLU A 108 8.46 11.53 19.46
N ASN A 109 8.15 10.28 19.84
CA ASN A 109 8.37 9.13 18.98
C ASN A 109 7.61 9.25 17.65
N TYR A 110 6.37 9.71 17.67
CA TYR A 110 5.62 9.90 16.43
C TYR A 110 6.23 10.98 15.54
N LEU A 111 6.72 12.05 16.12
CA LEU A 111 7.25 13.20 15.41
C LEU A 111 8.69 13.02 14.91
N THR A 112 9.47 12.07 15.49
CA THR A 112 10.92 11.99 15.23
C THR A 112 11.42 10.60 14.89
N ASN A 113 10.66 9.53 15.17
CA ASN A 113 11.07 8.13 14.99
C ASN A 113 10.33 7.45 13.84
N GLY A 114 10.54 6.16 13.62
CA GLY A 114 9.87 5.37 12.59
C GLY A 114 10.14 5.88 11.18
N ASN A 115 9.08 6.03 10.38
CA ASN A 115 9.20 6.55 9.01
C ASN A 115 9.82 7.95 8.98
N ARG A 116 9.52 8.81 9.96
CA ARG A 116 10.04 10.18 10.00
C ARG A 116 11.57 10.22 10.13
N LEU A 117 12.15 9.36 10.99
CA LEU A 117 13.60 9.21 11.12
C LEU A 117 14.25 8.82 9.79
N LEU A 118 13.62 7.90 9.04
CA LEU A 118 14.15 7.42 7.78
C LEU A 118 14.17 8.51 6.70
N LEU A 119 13.22 9.45 6.72
CA LEU A 119 13.24 10.60 5.82
C LEU A 119 14.47 11.49 6.02
N ASP A 120 14.90 11.69 7.28
CA ASP A 120 16.12 12.42 7.59
C ASP A 120 17.37 11.69 7.05
N LEU A 121 17.41 10.36 7.21
CA LEU A 121 18.52 9.55 6.69
C LEU A 121 18.62 9.58 5.16
N PHE A 122 17.49 9.71 4.46
CA PHE A 122 17.45 9.86 3.00
C PHE A 122 17.63 11.31 2.53
N ASN A 123 17.93 12.25 3.43
CA ASN A 123 18.09 13.67 3.14
C ASN A 123 16.89 14.28 2.41
N THR A 124 15.69 13.92 2.84
CA THR A 124 14.44 14.44 2.26
C THR A 124 14.20 15.86 2.75
N GLN A 125 13.94 16.80 1.83
CA GLN A 125 13.44 18.11 2.20
C GLN A 125 11.98 17.97 2.65
N ILE A 126 11.68 18.42 3.87
CA ILE A 126 10.34 18.30 4.46
C ILE A 126 9.72 19.69 4.58
N GLU A 127 8.50 19.82 4.08
CA GLU A 127 7.61 20.92 4.37
C GLU A 127 6.41 20.41 5.16
N MET A 128 6.03 21.13 6.23
CA MET A 128 4.85 20.78 7.02
C MET A 128 3.65 21.59 6.55
N CYS A 129 2.48 20.97 6.49
CA CYS A 129 1.20 21.63 6.29
C CYS A 129 0.24 21.30 7.44
N ASP A 130 -0.78 22.14 7.61
CA ASP A 130 -1.80 21.92 8.65
C ASP A 130 -2.65 20.67 8.34
N ALA A 131 -3.06 20.53 7.08
CA ALA A 131 -3.81 19.37 6.61
C ALA A 131 -3.68 19.18 5.09
N LEU A 132 -3.73 17.95 4.64
CA LEU A 132 -3.80 17.58 3.23
C LEU A 132 -5.28 17.58 2.77
N THR A 133 -5.86 18.76 2.62
CA THR A 133 -7.28 18.93 2.24
C THR A 133 -7.52 18.72 0.74
N ASP A 134 -6.60 19.19 -0.10
CA ASP A 134 -6.53 18.90 -1.53
C ASP A 134 -5.07 18.60 -1.90
N PRO A 135 -4.64 17.34 -1.68
CA PRO A 135 -3.24 16.97 -1.87
C PRO A 135 -2.71 17.23 -3.29
N ASN A 136 -3.57 17.08 -4.30
CA ASN A 136 -3.14 17.30 -5.68
C ASN A 136 -2.84 18.76 -5.94
N ALA A 137 -3.74 19.67 -5.57
CA ALA A 137 -3.52 21.11 -5.71
C ALA A 137 -2.32 21.58 -4.86
N GLN A 138 -2.19 21.07 -3.63
CA GLN A 138 -1.07 21.41 -2.74
C GLN A 138 0.28 20.93 -3.30
N LEU A 139 0.32 19.75 -3.93
CA LEU A 139 1.53 19.23 -4.59
C LEU A 139 1.89 19.99 -5.85
N GLU A 140 0.91 20.43 -6.67
CA GLU A 140 1.15 21.28 -7.84
C GLU A 140 1.72 22.64 -7.44
N GLU A 141 1.20 23.23 -6.38
CA GLU A 141 1.73 24.47 -5.81
C GLU A 141 3.17 24.30 -5.31
N LEU A 142 3.45 23.19 -4.61
CA LEU A 142 4.81 22.87 -4.18
C LEU A 142 5.75 22.68 -5.37
N ALA A 143 5.30 21.97 -6.42
CA ALA A 143 6.07 21.76 -7.64
C ALA A 143 6.44 23.10 -8.29
N THR A 144 5.49 24.02 -8.40
CA THR A 144 5.74 25.37 -8.94
C THR A 144 6.83 26.12 -8.15
N ARG A 145 6.83 25.99 -6.81
CA ARG A 145 7.87 26.61 -5.97
C ARG A 145 9.25 25.95 -6.17
N VAL A 146 9.28 24.64 -6.34
CA VAL A 146 10.52 23.88 -6.60
C VAL A 146 11.07 24.19 -7.99
N GLU A 147 10.23 24.32 -9.01
CA GLU A 147 10.63 24.78 -10.34
C GLU A 147 11.24 26.18 -10.32
N ALA A 148 10.66 27.10 -9.56
CA ALA A 148 11.20 28.46 -9.40
C ALA A 148 12.61 28.48 -8.76
N GLN A 149 13.01 27.41 -8.08
CA GLN A 149 14.36 27.20 -7.53
C GLN A 149 15.34 26.58 -8.56
N GLY A 150 14.87 26.26 -9.76
CA GLY A 150 15.68 25.72 -10.86
C GLY A 150 15.71 24.19 -10.94
N PHE A 151 14.87 23.51 -10.19
CA PHE A 151 14.71 22.04 -10.25
C PHE A 151 13.66 21.64 -11.28
N ARG A 152 13.65 20.33 -11.64
CA ARG A 152 12.66 19.71 -12.52
C ARG A 152 11.90 18.67 -11.73
N PRO A 153 10.81 19.06 -11.04
CA PRO A 153 10.05 18.16 -10.19
C PRO A 153 9.16 17.21 -11.00
N TYR A 154 8.98 16.01 -10.47
CA TYR A 154 7.95 15.06 -10.87
C TYR A 154 7.05 14.80 -9.66
N VAL A 155 5.75 15.05 -9.82
CA VAL A 155 4.76 14.88 -8.76
C VAL A 155 4.28 13.45 -8.70
N ILE A 156 4.49 12.81 -7.55
CA ILE A 156 3.95 11.51 -7.21
C ILE A 156 2.76 11.72 -6.28
N PRO A 157 1.53 11.33 -6.66
CA PRO A 157 0.35 11.54 -5.81
C PRO A 157 0.43 10.75 -4.51
N VAL A 158 -0.37 11.12 -3.53
CA VAL A 158 -0.43 10.42 -2.23
C VAL A 158 -0.60 8.92 -2.44
N GLY A 159 0.26 8.15 -1.78
CA GLY A 159 0.28 6.71 -1.89
C GLY A 159 0.76 6.15 -3.23
N GLY A 160 1.22 6.99 -4.18
CA GLY A 160 1.53 6.56 -5.55
C GLY A 160 0.29 6.02 -6.26
N SER A 161 -0.89 6.53 -5.91
CA SER A 161 -2.18 5.96 -6.30
C SER A 161 -2.80 6.72 -7.49
N ASN A 162 -2.17 6.59 -8.64
CA ASN A 162 -2.73 6.89 -9.95
C ASN A 162 -2.72 5.62 -10.81
N ALA A 163 -3.23 5.70 -12.04
CA ALA A 163 -3.32 4.54 -12.93
C ALA A 163 -1.94 3.93 -13.18
N LEU A 164 -0.92 4.75 -13.45
CA LEU A 164 0.44 4.28 -13.72
C LEU A 164 1.06 3.55 -12.51
N GLY A 165 1.03 4.17 -11.31
CA GLY A 165 1.56 3.55 -10.11
C GLY A 165 0.83 2.26 -9.73
N ALA A 166 -0.49 2.22 -9.92
CA ALA A 166 -1.29 1.04 -9.60
C ALA A 166 -0.98 -0.18 -10.50
N LEU A 167 -0.32 0.01 -11.66
CA LEU A 167 0.19 -1.11 -12.49
C LEU A 167 1.13 -2.03 -11.70
N GLY A 168 1.83 -1.52 -10.71
CA GLY A 168 2.65 -2.34 -9.81
C GLY A 168 1.84 -3.40 -9.06
N TYR A 169 0.54 -3.17 -8.86
CA TYR A 169 -0.35 -4.16 -8.24
C TYR A 169 -1.13 -5.01 -9.25
N VAL A 170 -1.23 -4.60 -10.49
CA VAL A 170 -1.57 -5.50 -11.60
C VAL A 170 -0.46 -6.54 -11.80
N GLU A 171 0.80 -6.12 -11.74
CA GLU A 171 1.96 -7.02 -11.76
C GLU A 171 1.98 -7.97 -10.55
N SER A 172 1.66 -7.47 -9.35
CA SER A 172 1.54 -8.32 -8.16
C SER A 172 0.45 -9.39 -8.30
N ALA A 173 -0.67 -9.07 -8.94
CA ALA A 173 -1.71 -10.06 -9.24
C ALA A 173 -1.20 -11.14 -10.20
N LEU A 174 -0.39 -10.78 -11.18
CA LEU A 174 0.26 -11.75 -12.07
C LEU A 174 1.21 -12.68 -11.32
N GLU A 175 2.04 -12.13 -10.42
CA GLU A 175 2.90 -12.94 -9.55
C GLU A 175 2.07 -13.92 -8.69
N ILE A 176 0.99 -13.44 -8.06
CA ILE A 176 0.13 -14.27 -7.21
C ILE A 176 -0.47 -15.41 -8.04
N ALA A 177 -1.03 -15.11 -9.21
CA ALA A 177 -1.61 -16.14 -10.08
C ALA A 177 -0.58 -17.20 -10.46
N GLN A 178 0.64 -16.80 -10.84
CA GLN A 178 1.73 -17.73 -11.16
C GLN A 178 2.17 -18.58 -9.96
N GLN A 179 2.25 -17.98 -8.78
CA GLN A 179 2.63 -18.69 -7.55
C GLN A 179 1.55 -19.67 -7.05
N CYS A 180 0.29 -19.38 -7.36
CA CYS A 180 -0.83 -20.26 -7.00
C CYS A 180 -1.08 -21.37 -8.03
N GLU A 181 -0.60 -21.22 -9.27
CA GLU A 181 -0.87 -22.16 -10.35
C GLU A 181 -0.40 -23.58 -10.00
N GLY A 182 -1.34 -24.52 -9.94
CA GLY A 182 -1.07 -25.91 -9.59
C GLY A 182 -0.69 -26.18 -8.13
N ALA A 183 -0.67 -25.14 -7.27
CA ALA A 183 -0.27 -25.24 -5.86
C ALA A 183 -1.44 -25.03 -4.90
N VAL A 184 -2.16 -23.93 -5.03
CA VAL A 184 -3.27 -23.58 -4.12
C VAL A 184 -4.35 -22.79 -4.87
N ASN A 185 -5.60 -23.09 -4.55
CA ASN A 185 -6.74 -22.35 -5.09
C ASN A 185 -7.23 -21.36 -4.03
N ILE A 186 -6.72 -20.12 -4.11
CA ILE A 186 -7.10 -19.04 -3.20
C ILE A 186 -8.54 -18.64 -3.45
N SER A 187 -9.37 -18.72 -2.42
CA SER A 187 -10.78 -18.32 -2.47
C SER A 187 -10.98 -16.84 -2.27
N SER A 188 -10.27 -16.26 -1.31
CA SER A 188 -10.41 -14.85 -0.95
C SER A 188 -9.05 -14.19 -0.78
N VAL A 189 -8.93 -12.93 -1.22
CA VAL A 189 -7.75 -12.09 -1.04
C VAL A 189 -8.14 -10.90 -0.18
N VAL A 190 -7.38 -10.62 0.88
CA VAL A 190 -7.63 -9.51 1.81
C VAL A 190 -6.49 -8.51 1.75
N VAL A 191 -6.82 -7.23 1.60
CA VAL A 191 -5.85 -6.14 1.53
C VAL A 191 -6.31 -4.89 2.29
N ALA A 192 -5.39 -4.16 2.88
CA ALA A 192 -5.67 -2.83 3.44
C ALA A 192 -5.99 -1.84 2.31
N SER A 193 -7.12 -1.15 2.39
CA SER A 193 -7.59 -0.17 1.41
C SER A 193 -7.54 1.24 1.99
N GLY A 194 -6.57 2.05 1.53
CA GLY A 194 -6.37 3.44 1.96
C GLY A 194 -6.37 4.40 0.77
N SER A 195 -5.22 4.63 0.14
CA SER A 195 -5.09 5.51 -1.04
C SER A 195 -5.67 4.93 -2.34
N ALA A 196 -6.17 3.70 -2.31
CA ALA A 196 -6.86 2.95 -3.36
C ALA A 196 -5.97 2.24 -4.41
N GLY A 197 -4.75 2.70 -4.70
CA GLY A 197 -3.94 2.16 -5.81
C GLY A 197 -3.60 0.67 -5.71
N THR A 198 -3.30 0.18 -4.51
CA THR A 198 -3.02 -1.25 -4.26
C THR A 198 -4.28 -2.09 -4.50
N HIS A 199 -5.40 -1.69 -3.92
CA HIS A 199 -6.68 -2.39 -4.06
C HIS A 199 -7.16 -2.39 -5.52
N ALA A 200 -7.17 -1.23 -6.18
CA ALA A 200 -7.61 -1.10 -7.57
C ALA A 200 -6.74 -1.89 -8.55
N GLY A 201 -5.41 -1.89 -8.36
CA GLY A 201 -4.48 -2.67 -9.18
C GLY A 201 -4.72 -4.18 -9.04
N LEU A 202 -4.87 -4.66 -7.80
CA LEU A 202 -5.24 -6.05 -7.54
C LEU A 202 -6.61 -6.40 -8.15
N ALA A 203 -7.60 -5.51 -8.04
CA ALA A 203 -8.93 -5.75 -8.60
C ALA A 203 -8.88 -6.00 -10.10
N VAL A 204 -8.18 -5.14 -10.86
CA VAL A 204 -8.01 -5.33 -12.30
C VAL A 204 -7.24 -6.61 -12.62
N GLY A 205 -6.12 -6.84 -11.92
CA GLY A 205 -5.30 -8.03 -12.21
C GLY A 205 -5.99 -9.34 -11.88
N LEU A 206 -6.61 -9.44 -10.70
CA LEU A 206 -7.26 -10.68 -10.26
C LEU A 206 -8.53 -11.00 -11.06
N GLU A 207 -9.31 -9.99 -11.49
CA GLU A 207 -10.47 -10.20 -12.38
C GLU A 207 -10.10 -11.00 -13.62
N HIS A 208 -8.92 -10.75 -14.20
CA HIS A 208 -8.47 -11.40 -15.43
C HIS A 208 -7.67 -12.68 -15.24
N LEU A 209 -7.07 -12.87 -14.06
CA LEU A 209 -6.15 -14.00 -13.80
C LEU A 209 -6.71 -15.03 -12.83
N MET A 210 -7.52 -14.59 -11.86
CA MET A 210 -8.10 -15.42 -10.80
C MET A 210 -9.56 -15.02 -10.55
N PRO A 211 -10.45 -15.09 -11.58
CA PRO A 211 -11.81 -14.54 -11.50
C PRO A 211 -12.69 -15.21 -10.43
N GLU A 212 -12.31 -16.40 -9.98
CA GLU A 212 -13.01 -17.12 -8.90
C GLU A 212 -12.62 -16.62 -7.51
N SER A 213 -11.53 -15.87 -7.37
CA SER A 213 -11.11 -15.32 -6.07
C SER A 213 -11.83 -13.99 -5.81
N GLU A 214 -12.47 -13.85 -4.65
CA GLU A 214 -12.97 -12.53 -4.23
C GLU A 214 -11.83 -11.67 -3.68
N LEU A 215 -11.87 -10.37 -3.93
CA LEU A 215 -10.93 -9.41 -3.35
C LEU A 215 -11.66 -8.50 -2.37
N ILE A 216 -11.22 -8.49 -1.13
CA ILE A 216 -11.80 -7.70 -0.04
C ILE A 216 -10.80 -6.62 0.39
N GLY A 217 -11.18 -5.36 0.24
CA GLY A 217 -10.46 -4.24 0.82
C GLY A 217 -10.99 -3.90 2.22
N VAL A 218 -10.13 -3.98 3.22
CA VAL A 218 -10.48 -3.47 4.55
C VAL A 218 -10.06 -2.00 4.63
N THR A 219 -11.03 -1.10 4.81
CA THR A 219 -10.72 0.33 4.86
C THR A 219 -9.96 0.66 6.14
N VAL A 220 -9.01 1.59 6.03
CA VAL A 220 -8.15 1.98 7.15
C VAL A 220 -8.28 3.46 7.53
N SER A 221 -9.08 4.21 6.77
CA SER A 221 -9.15 5.67 6.91
C SER A 221 -10.54 6.27 6.76
N ARG A 222 -11.49 5.57 6.14
CA ARG A 222 -12.81 6.14 5.80
C ARG A 222 -13.87 5.07 5.59
N SER A 223 -15.13 5.49 5.53
CA SER A 223 -16.28 4.64 5.27
C SER A 223 -16.25 4.00 3.87
N VAL A 224 -17.05 2.94 3.68
CA VAL A 224 -17.28 2.36 2.34
C VAL A 224 -17.79 3.43 1.38
N ALA A 225 -18.73 4.27 1.80
CA ALA A 225 -19.31 5.31 0.95
C ALA A 225 -18.24 6.27 0.36
N ASP A 226 -17.21 6.59 1.15
CA ASP A 226 -16.14 7.49 0.73
C ASP A 226 -14.99 6.75 0.01
N GLN A 227 -14.77 5.47 0.31
CA GLN A 227 -13.68 4.68 -0.28
C GLN A 227 -14.04 4.09 -1.63
N LEU A 228 -15.26 3.59 -1.79
CA LEU A 228 -15.72 2.90 -2.98
C LEU A 228 -15.51 3.71 -4.28
N PRO A 229 -15.94 4.99 -4.35
CA PRO A 229 -15.73 5.79 -5.56
C PRO A 229 -14.25 5.93 -5.93
N LYS A 230 -13.36 6.03 -4.94
CA LYS A 230 -11.91 6.15 -5.19
C LYS A 230 -11.32 4.89 -5.83
N VAL A 231 -11.72 3.72 -5.33
CA VAL A 231 -11.25 2.43 -5.86
C VAL A 231 -11.82 2.18 -7.24
N VAL A 232 -13.13 2.40 -7.44
CA VAL A 232 -13.82 2.21 -8.73
C VAL A 232 -13.25 3.13 -9.80
N ASN A 233 -13.09 4.42 -9.51
CA ASN A 233 -12.55 5.37 -10.47
C ASN A 233 -11.12 4.97 -10.91
N LEU A 234 -10.32 4.53 -9.96
CA LEU A 234 -8.95 4.09 -10.26
C LEU A 234 -8.93 2.75 -11.01
N GLN A 235 -9.78 1.79 -10.65
CA GLN A 235 -9.98 0.54 -11.38
C GLN A 235 -10.30 0.81 -12.86
N GLN A 236 -11.23 1.71 -13.14
CA GLN A 236 -11.59 2.09 -14.50
C GLN A 236 -10.43 2.78 -15.24
N ALA A 237 -9.68 3.64 -14.56
CA ALA A 237 -8.52 4.30 -15.14
C ALA A 237 -7.41 3.29 -15.50
N ILE A 238 -7.12 2.32 -14.63
CA ILE A 238 -6.15 1.24 -14.90
C ILE A 238 -6.59 0.39 -16.07
N ALA A 239 -7.86 -0.02 -16.10
CA ALA A 239 -8.41 -0.83 -17.18
C ALA A 239 -8.30 -0.11 -18.54
N LYS A 240 -8.58 1.20 -18.57
CA LYS A 240 -8.41 2.03 -19.76
C LYS A 240 -6.96 2.05 -20.26
N GLU A 241 -5.98 2.24 -19.34
CA GLU A 241 -4.55 2.23 -19.70
C GLU A 241 -4.12 0.88 -20.31
N LEU A 242 -4.67 -0.21 -19.79
CA LEU A 242 -4.36 -1.57 -20.25
C LEU A 242 -5.24 -2.04 -21.42
N GLU A 243 -6.19 -1.23 -21.88
CA GLU A 243 -7.17 -1.59 -22.92
C GLU A 243 -7.98 -2.85 -22.53
N LEU A 244 -8.33 -2.92 -21.23
CA LEU A 244 -9.13 -4.00 -20.65
C LEU A 244 -10.52 -3.52 -20.23
N THR A 245 -11.39 -4.46 -19.92
CA THR A 245 -12.63 -4.19 -19.19
C THR A 245 -12.40 -4.35 -17.70
N ALA A 246 -13.08 -3.57 -16.87
CA ALA A 246 -13.11 -3.71 -15.44
C ALA A 246 -14.58 -3.75 -14.99
N SER A 247 -15.05 -4.91 -14.62
CA SER A 247 -16.43 -5.20 -14.23
C SER A 247 -16.56 -5.82 -12.84
N ALA A 248 -15.43 -6.27 -12.27
CA ALA A 248 -15.41 -6.86 -10.93
C ALA A 248 -15.94 -5.87 -9.88
N GLU A 249 -16.86 -6.35 -9.05
CA GLU A 249 -17.38 -5.59 -7.92
C GLU A 249 -16.26 -5.31 -6.91
N ILE A 250 -16.21 -4.08 -6.41
CA ILE A 250 -15.29 -3.69 -5.34
C ILE A 250 -15.93 -3.98 -4.00
N LEU A 251 -15.40 -4.97 -3.29
CA LEU A 251 -15.83 -5.34 -1.95
C LEU A 251 -15.00 -4.59 -0.91
N LEU A 252 -15.68 -3.92 0.03
CA LEU A 252 -15.06 -3.14 1.08
C LEU A 252 -15.70 -3.44 2.44
N TRP A 253 -14.87 -3.57 3.46
CA TRP A 253 -15.29 -3.66 4.86
C TRP A 253 -14.74 -2.45 5.62
N ASP A 254 -15.59 -1.68 6.29
CA ASP A 254 -15.22 -0.45 7.00
C ASP A 254 -15.45 -0.50 8.53
N ASP A 255 -15.64 -1.69 9.08
CA ASP A 255 -15.87 -1.89 10.51
C ASP A 255 -14.61 -1.64 11.38
N TYR A 256 -13.43 -1.54 10.75
CA TYR A 256 -12.13 -1.64 11.46
C TYR A 256 -11.28 -0.37 11.39
N PHE A 257 -11.71 0.70 10.71
CA PHE A 257 -10.87 1.90 10.58
C PHE A 257 -10.97 2.86 11.76
N ALA A 258 -12.04 2.75 12.57
CA ALA A 258 -12.24 3.65 13.70
C ALA A 258 -11.04 3.59 14.71
N PRO A 259 -10.76 4.69 15.42
CA PRO A 259 -11.47 5.95 15.39
C PRO A 259 -11.14 6.83 14.16
N GLY A 260 -10.11 6.48 13.37
CA GLY A 260 -9.75 7.20 12.16
C GLY A 260 -8.36 6.83 11.62
N TYR A 261 -7.98 7.51 10.54
CA TYR A 261 -6.68 7.30 9.93
C TYR A 261 -5.53 7.64 10.87
N GLY A 262 -4.55 6.75 10.93
CA GLY A 262 -3.36 6.94 11.76
C GLY A 262 -3.57 6.68 13.25
N VAL A 263 -4.79 6.42 13.71
CA VAL A 263 -5.08 6.12 15.11
C VAL A 263 -5.20 4.60 15.27
N PRO A 264 -4.34 3.95 16.08
CA PRO A 264 -4.47 2.53 16.42
C PRO A 264 -5.79 2.23 17.12
N ASN A 265 -6.29 1.00 16.96
CA ASN A 265 -7.40 0.47 17.74
C ASN A 265 -7.06 -0.88 18.36
N ASP A 266 -7.85 -1.32 19.32
CA ASP A 266 -7.54 -2.51 20.11
C ASP A 266 -7.56 -3.78 19.24
N GLU A 267 -8.51 -3.91 18.32
CA GLU A 267 -8.64 -5.07 17.43
C GLU A 267 -7.41 -5.19 16.50
N GLY A 268 -6.97 -4.07 15.93
CA GLY A 268 -5.77 -4.00 15.09
C GLY A 268 -4.51 -4.35 15.89
N MET A 269 -4.40 -3.85 17.12
CA MET A 269 -3.25 -4.14 17.97
C MET A 269 -3.21 -5.60 18.45
N GLU A 270 -4.35 -6.21 18.74
CA GLU A 270 -4.41 -7.65 19.06
C GLU A 270 -4.01 -8.49 17.82
N ALA A 271 -4.43 -8.12 16.61
CA ALA A 271 -4.00 -8.77 15.38
C ALA A 271 -2.48 -8.66 15.16
N VAL A 272 -1.88 -7.48 15.40
CA VAL A 272 -0.42 -7.26 15.36
C VAL A 272 0.30 -8.23 16.31
N LYS A 273 -0.15 -8.30 17.56
CA LYS A 273 0.46 -9.18 18.58
C LYS A 273 0.27 -10.66 18.25
N LEU A 274 -0.91 -11.03 17.77
CA LEU A 274 -1.25 -12.42 17.46
C LEU A 274 -0.36 -12.97 16.35
N LEU A 275 -0.25 -12.27 15.21
CA LEU A 275 0.57 -12.72 14.10
C LEU A 275 2.07 -12.75 14.48
N ALA A 276 2.53 -11.75 15.22
CA ALA A 276 3.91 -11.73 15.73
C ALA A 276 4.24 -12.93 16.61
N ARG A 277 3.33 -13.33 17.51
CA ARG A 277 3.53 -14.47 18.43
C ARG A 277 3.43 -15.83 17.74
N LEU A 278 2.59 -15.94 16.72
CA LEU A 278 2.37 -17.20 16.03
C LEU A 278 3.35 -17.44 14.89
N GLU A 279 3.69 -16.40 14.12
CA GLU A 279 4.47 -16.55 12.89
C GLU A 279 5.76 -15.73 12.85
N GLY A 280 6.01 -14.87 13.86
CA GLY A 280 7.18 -13.99 13.86
C GLY A 280 7.10 -12.87 12.81
N ILE A 281 5.92 -12.57 12.30
CA ILE A 281 5.68 -11.56 11.27
C ILE A 281 5.10 -10.30 11.91
N LEU A 282 5.68 -9.14 11.58
CA LEU A 282 5.30 -7.85 12.15
C LEU A 282 4.36 -7.09 11.23
N LEU A 283 3.13 -6.86 11.70
CA LEU A 283 2.18 -5.93 11.10
C LEU A 283 2.41 -4.51 11.65
N ASP A 284 1.69 -3.53 11.11
CA ASP A 284 1.69 -2.16 11.60
C ASP A 284 0.32 -1.75 12.20
N PRO A 285 0.27 -0.72 13.05
CA PRO A 285 -0.96 -0.34 13.73
C PRO A 285 -1.94 0.46 12.87
N VAL A 286 -1.53 0.94 11.68
CA VAL A 286 -2.32 1.86 10.85
C VAL A 286 -3.07 1.14 9.72
N TYR A 287 -2.40 0.22 9.05
CA TYR A 287 -2.88 -0.45 7.84
C TYR A 287 -3.07 -1.95 8.05
N THR A 288 -1.97 -2.68 8.15
CA THR A 288 -2.00 -4.15 8.13
C THR A 288 -2.60 -4.75 9.39
N GLY A 289 -2.45 -4.11 10.53
CA GLY A 289 -3.10 -4.55 11.77
C GLY A 289 -4.63 -4.46 11.67
N LYS A 290 -5.15 -3.34 11.17
CA LYS A 290 -6.61 -3.16 10.97
C LYS A 290 -7.16 -4.12 9.91
N ALA A 291 -6.43 -4.32 8.81
CA ALA A 291 -6.84 -5.26 7.77
C ALA A 291 -6.82 -6.71 8.27
N MET A 292 -5.83 -7.08 9.08
CA MET A 292 -5.77 -8.41 9.69
C MET A 292 -6.88 -8.61 10.73
N ALA A 293 -7.22 -7.59 11.51
CA ALA A 293 -8.39 -7.63 12.39
C ALA A 293 -9.67 -7.93 11.59
N GLY A 294 -9.83 -7.29 10.43
CA GLY A 294 -10.93 -7.56 9.51
C GLY A 294 -10.95 -9.00 9.00
N LEU A 295 -9.79 -9.57 8.66
CA LEU A 295 -9.68 -10.97 8.26
C LEU A 295 -10.10 -11.92 9.39
N ILE A 296 -9.57 -11.72 10.60
CA ILE A 296 -9.86 -12.56 11.77
C ILE A 296 -11.35 -12.52 12.09
N ASP A 297 -11.93 -11.34 12.20
CA ASP A 297 -13.36 -11.17 12.49
C ASP A 297 -14.24 -11.68 11.33
N GLY A 298 -13.83 -11.45 10.09
CA GLY A 298 -14.51 -11.97 8.91
C GLY A 298 -14.65 -13.48 8.90
N ILE A 299 -13.65 -14.23 9.39
CA ILE A 299 -13.73 -15.67 9.60
C ILE A 299 -14.75 -15.97 10.71
N SER A 300 -14.64 -15.31 11.85
CA SER A 300 -15.52 -15.51 13.01
C SER A 300 -16.99 -15.23 12.66
N GLN A 301 -17.25 -14.18 11.89
CA GLN A 301 -18.58 -13.77 11.45
C GLN A 301 -19.07 -14.49 10.18
N LYS A 302 -18.28 -15.39 9.60
CA LYS A 302 -18.57 -16.10 8.35
C LYS A 302 -18.93 -15.16 7.19
N ARG A 303 -18.16 -14.08 7.03
CA ARG A 303 -18.39 -13.05 6.00
C ARG A 303 -17.80 -13.42 4.64
N PHE A 304 -16.85 -14.36 4.58
CA PHE A 304 -16.27 -14.84 3.33
C PHE A 304 -17.26 -15.68 2.54
N LYS A 305 -17.12 -15.68 1.21
CA LYS A 305 -18.03 -16.41 0.30
C LYS A 305 -18.07 -17.91 0.52
N ASP A 306 -16.98 -18.48 1.01
CA ASP A 306 -16.81 -19.92 1.28
C ASP A 306 -15.74 -20.20 2.34
N GLU A 307 -15.41 -21.47 2.59
CA GLU A 307 -14.41 -21.90 3.57
C GLU A 307 -13.03 -22.19 2.93
N GLY A 308 -12.77 -21.75 1.68
CA GLY A 308 -11.51 -21.96 0.99
C GLY A 308 -10.35 -21.10 1.54
N PRO A 309 -9.12 -21.31 1.05
CA PRO A 309 -7.93 -20.61 1.51
C PRO A 309 -8.02 -19.08 1.33
N ILE A 310 -7.48 -18.33 2.30
CA ILE A 310 -7.42 -16.86 2.27
C ILE A 310 -5.97 -16.43 2.08
N LEU A 311 -5.74 -15.48 1.17
CA LEU A 311 -4.46 -14.80 0.99
C LEU A 311 -4.51 -13.40 1.58
N PHE A 312 -3.66 -13.09 2.53
CA PHE A 312 -3.45 -11.75 3.06
C PHE A 312 -2.31 -11.04 2.32
N ILE A 313 -2.54 -9.83 1.84
CA ILE A 313 -1.49 -9.00 1.22
C ILE A 313 -0.81 -8.16 2.30
N HIS A 314 0.41 -8.54 2.66
CA HIS A 314 1.19 -7.81 3.66
C HIS A 314 1.91 -6.62 3.03
N THR A 315 1.32 -5.45 3.14
CA THR A 315 1.83 -4.21 2.53
C THR A 315 2.95 -3.53 3.31
N ALA A 316 3.47 -4.14 4.38
CA ALA A 316 4.49 -3.64 5.30
C ALA A 316 3.99 -2.61 6.31
N GLY A 317 4.89 -1.74 6.78
CA GLY A 317 4.58 -0.68 7.74
C GLY A 317 5.31 -0.81 9.09
N ALA A 318 6.17 -1.81 9.27
CA ALA A 318 6.87 -2.08 10.54
C ALA A 318 7.61 -0.87 11.15
N PRO A 319 8.18 0.09 10.40
CA PRO A 319 8.76 1.29 11.00
C PRO A 319 7.79 2.09 11.88
N ALA A 320 6.49 2.05 11.58
CA ALA A 320 5.48 2.73 12.39
C ALA A 320 5.38 2.18 13.83
N LEU A 321 5.72 0.90 14.06
CA LEU A 321 5.72 0.31 15.40
C LEU A 321 6.59 1.14 16.38
N PHE A 322 7.74 1.60 15.93
CA PHE A 322 8.64 2.42 16.75
C PHE A 322 8.10 3.83 16.98
N ALA A 323 7.38 4.38 16.00
CA ALA A 323 6.77 5.70 16.10
C ALA A 323 5.58 5.71 17.09
N TYR A 324 4.85 4.62 17.18
CA TYR A 324 3.68 4.49 18.05
C TYR A 324 4.00 3.94 19.45
N HIS A 325 5.24 3.51 19.73
CA HIS A 325 5.65 3.13 21.08
C HIS A 325 5.50 4.34 22.04
N PRO A 326 4.97 4.18 23.28
CA PRO A 326 4.64 2.94 23.99
C PRO A 326 3.20 2.41 23.78
N HIS A 327 2.45 2.91 22.82
CA HIS A 327 1.04 2.52 22.59
C HIS A 327 0.89 1.19 21.81
N VAL A 328 2.00 0.60 21.36
CA VAL A 328 2.03 -0.71 20.68
C VAL A 328 2.65 -1.79 21.57
#